data_a8cc5111f3c6c8b2ea4ce7539c637e77
#
_entry.id   a8cc5111f3c6c8b2ea4ce7539c637e77
#
_cell.length_a   1.000
_cell.length_b   1.000
_cell.length_c   1.000
_cell.angle_alpha   90.00
_cell.angle_beta   90.00
_cell.angle_gamma   90.00
#
_symmetry.space_group_name_H-M   'P 1'
#
loop_
_entity.id
_entity.type
_entity.pdbx_description
1 polymer ?
#
loop_
_entity_poly.entity_id
_entity_poly.type
_entity_poly.pdbx_seq_one_letter_code
_entity_poly.pdbx_strand_id
1 'polypeptide(L)'
;EITQQWSCFDYVDPTTDPNIKIQGVKKDWLHANSFNYDSEGNYYMTFNRYGELWKIDSKTGKLLYRIGENGTIKPEKKYFTHGMHCANPKAPNEVLVIDNARSDSDTGSRAILYKVNEQSKTVTVPMAVALPKDLSSSNRSNAQFIGEDLLLITLSTKKQIIITDRNETPTIKRSFMLPFTFYRAQYIPTIKY
;
A
#
# COMPACT_ATOMS: atom_id res chain seq x y z
N GLU A 1 -2.49 -7.20 28.40
CA GLU A 1 -2.11 -8.58 28.06
C GLU A 1 -1.86 -8.69 26.56
N ILE A 2 -0.72 -9.29 26.12
CA ILE A 2 -0.44 -9.59 24.72
C ILE A 2 -1.11 -10.93 24.42
N THR A 3 -2.14 -10.93 23.56
CA THR A 3 -2.90 -12.14 23.22
C THR A 3 -2.37 -12.83 21.97
N GLN A 4 -1.65 -12.10 21.11
CA GLN A 4 -1.03 -12.65 19.90
C GLN A 4 0.26 -11.91 19.57
N GLN A 5 1.27 -12.64 19.13
CA GLN A 5 2.53 -12.10 18.64
C GLN A 5 2.87 -12.76 17.30
N TRP A 6 3.35 -11.96 16.35
CA TRP A 6 3.80 -12.39 15.04
C TRP A 6 5.13 -11.73 14.68
N SER A 7 6.01 -12.47 14.02
CA SER A 7 7.31 -11.96 13.56
C SER A 7 7.48 -12.17 12.06
N CYS A 8 7.83 -11.11 11.34
CA CYS A 8 8.19 -11.22 9.93
C CYS A 8 9.49 -12.00 9.71
N PHE A 9 10.35 -12.09 10.73
CA PHE A 9 11.61 -12.83 10.65
C PHE A 9 11.44 -14.35 10.67
N ASP A 10 10.24 -14.85 10.94
CA ASP A 10 9.92 -16.26 10.73
C ASP A 10 9.83 -16.61 9.23
N TYR A 11 9.76 -15.60 8.36
CA TYR A 11 9.57 -15.74 6.90
C TYR A 11 10.70 -15.13 6.06
N VAL A 12 11.50 -14.25 6.63
CA VAL A 12 12.65 -13.61 5.98
C VAL A 12 13.81 -13.57 6.95
N ASP A 13 14.95 -14.03 6.50
CA ASP A 13 16.20 -13.89 7.25
C ASP A 13 16.90 -12.59 6.80
N PRO A 14 16.98 -11.58 7.69
CA PRO A 14 17.59 -10.30 7.35
C PRO A 14 19.12 -10.41 7.10
N THR A 15 19.74 -11.51 7.47
CA THR A 15 21.19 -11.71 7.29
C THR A 15 21.55 -12.33 5.94
N THR A 16 20.62 -13.06 5.33
CA THR A 16 20.87 -13.83 4.10
C THR A 16 19.99 -13.40 2.93
N ASP A 17 18.86 -12.69 3.17
CA ASP A 17 17.97 -12.28 2.09
C ASP A 17 18.63 -11.17 1.24
N PRO A 18 18.90 -11.42 -0.06
CA PRO A 18 19.59 -10.46 -0.93
C PRO A 18 18.78 -9.19 -1.20
N ASN A 19 17.47 -9.21 -0.92
CA ASN A 19 16.59 -8.07 -1.12
C ASN A 19 16.61 -7.13 0.08
N ILE A 20 17.14 -7.57 1.21
CA ILE A 20 17.32 -6.74 2.39
C ILE A 20 18.61 -5.92 2.23
N LYS A 21 18.47 -4.71 1.76
CA LYS A 21 19.59 -3.78 1.67
C LYS A 21 19.77 -3.09 3.02
N ILE A 22 20.78 -3.51 3.77
CA ILE A 22 21.24 -2.78 4.95
C ILE A 22 21.88 -1.47 4.46
N GLN A 23 21.16 -0.37 4.57
CA GLN A 23 21.70 0.94 4.23
C GLN A 23 22.24 1.63 5.49
N GLY A 24 23.57 1.67 5.62
CA GLY A 24 24.27 2.39 6.67
C GLY A 24 24.01 1.85 8.08
N VAL A 25 24.11 2.72 9.08
CA VAL A 25 23.96 2.37 10.51
C VAL A 25 22.48 2.06 10.89
N LYS A 26 21.53 2.44 10.09
CA LYS A 26 20.10 2.22 10.35
C LYS A 26 19.70 0.86 9.81
N LYS A 27 19.50 -0.08 10.70
CA LYS A 27 18.98 -1.43 10.44
C LYS A 27 17.45 -1.42 10.23
N ASP A 28 16.98 -0.61 9.29
CA ASP A 28 15.57 -0.53 8.91
C ASP A 28 15.37 -1.38 7.64
N TRP A 29 15.30 -2.69 7.83
CA TRP A 29 15.36 -3.65 6.72
C TRP A 29 14.09 -3.73 5.90
N LEU A 30 12.95 -3.88 6.57
CA LEU A 30 11.66 -4.10 5.93
C LEU A 30 10.83 -2.83 5.87
N HIS A 31 10.91 -2.00 6.89
CA HIS A 31 10.12 -0.77 7.04
C HIS A 31 8.62 -1.04 6.95
N ALA A 32 8.10 -1.83 7.89
CA ALA A 32 6.66 -2.03 8.03
C ALA A 32 5.98 -0.69 8.34
N ASN A 33 5.03 -0.27 7.51
CA ASN A 33 4.45 1.07 7.61
C ASN A 33 2.93 1.13 7.55
N SER A 34 2.26 0.03 7.31
CA SER A 34 0.81 -0.06 7.49
C SER A 34 0.37 -1.46 7.92
N PHE A 35 -0.72 -1.47 8.65
CA PHE A 35 -1.43 -2.66 9.08
C PHE A 35 -2.92 -2.41 8.91
N ASN A 36 -3.63 -3.39 8.37
CA ASN A 36 -5.09 -3.38 8.25
C ASN A 36 -5.60 -4.82 8.20
N TYR A 37 -6.92 -5.00 8.17
CA TYR A 37 -7.55 -6.33 8.08
C TYR A 37 -8.73 -6.30 7.12
N ASP A 38 -9.02 -7.45 6.49
CA ASP A 38 -10.19 -7.64 5.63
C ASP A 38 -11.43 -8.07 6.43
N SER A 39 -12.56 -8.27 5.72
CA SER A 39 -13.81 -8.70 6.33
C SER A 39 -13.79 -10.13 6.89
N GLU A 40 -12.80 -10.95 6.53
CA GLU A 40 -12.55 -12.28 7.09
C GLU A 40 -11.63 -12.22 8.32
N GLY A 41 -11.10 -11.03 8.62
CA GLY A 41 -10.19 -10.76 9.72
C GLY A 41 -8.72 -11.02 9.42
N ASN A 42 -8.34 -11.40 8.19
CA ASN A 42 -6.95 -11.60 7.83
C ASN A 42 -6.20 -10.26 7.77
N TYR A 43 -4.94 -10.28 8.20
CA TYR A 43 -4.11 -9.09 8.28
C TYR A 43 -3.40 -8.79 6.96
N TYR A 44 -3.27 -7.50 6.66
CA TYR A 44 -2.48 -6.98 5.54
C TYR A 44 -1.46 -6.00 6.06
N MET A 45 -0.20 -6.22 5.69
CA MET A 45 0.92 -5.36 6.05
C MET A 45 1.69 -4.93 4.81
N THR A 46 2.09 -3.66 4.76
CA THR A 46 3.00 -3.17 3.72
C THR A 46 4.40 -2.99 4.27
N PHE A 47 5.38 -3.46 3.50
CA PHE A 47 6.80 -3.35 3.77
C PHE A 47 7.46 -2.46 2.71
N ASN A 48 7.66 -1.19 3.05
CA ASN A 48 8.08 -0.15 2.12
C ASN A 48 9.42 -0.45 1.44
N ARG A 49 10.43 -0.84 2.22
CA ARG A 49 11.77 -1.15 1.72
C ARG A 49 11.81 -2.37 0.83
N TYR A 50 10.92 -3.29 1.08
CA TYR A 50 10.76 -4.53 0.32
C TYR A 50 9.92 -4.33 -0.94
N GLY A 51 9.07 -3.28 -0.95
CA GLY A 51 8.10 -3.07 -2.01
C GLY A 51 7.01 -4.14 -2.04
N GLU A 52 6.62 -4.65 -0.86
CA GLU A 52 5.71 -5.79 -0.77
C GLU A 52 4.50 -5.53 0.12
N LEU A 53 3.40 -6.19 -0.27
CA LEU A 53 2.19 -6.38 0.53
C LEU A 53 2.12 -7.85 0.98
N TRP A 54 1.96 -8.08 2.28
CA TRP A 54 1.85 -9.41 2.87
C TRP A 54 0.45 -9.62 3.44
N LYS A 55 -0.13 -10.80 3.17
CA LYS A 55 -1.37 -11.26 3.83
C LYS A 55 -1.04 -12.35 4.83
N ILE A 56 -1.59 -12.21 6.03
CA ILE A 56 -1.36 -13.12 7.16
C ILE A 56 -2.71 -13.59 7.67
N ASP A 57 -2.85 -14.89 7.85
CA ASP A 57 -3.98 -15.50 8.52
C ASP A 57 -4.00 -15.08 10.00
N SER A 58 -5.04 -14.39 10.43
CA SER A 58 -5.12 -13.85 11.79
C SER A 58 -5.28 -14.90 12.88
N LYS A 59 -5.78 -16.09 12.53
CA LYS A 59 -6.05 -17.16 13.49
C LYS A 59 -4.80 -18.00 13.76
N THR A 60 -4.00 -18.24 12.71
CA THR A 60 -2.83 -19.12 12.77
C THR A 60 -1.50 -18.37 12.76
N GLY A 61 -1.48 -17.10 12.40
CA GLY A 61 -0.27 -16.32 12.14
C GLY A 61 0.47 -16.72 10.87
N LYS A 62 -0.09 -17.62 10.06
CA LYS A 62 0.57 -18.11 8.85
C LYS A 62 0.59 -17.04 7.77
N LEU A 63 1.75 -16.84 7.16
CA LEU A 63 1.87 -16.01 5.96
C LEU A 63 1.19 -16.73 4.78
N LEU A 64 0.14 -16.11 4.22
CA LEU A 64 -0.63 -16.67 3.11
C LEU A 64 0.03 -16.36 1.77
N TYR A 65 0.42 -15.10 1.57
CA TYR A 65 1.16 -14.68 0.38
C TYR A 65 1.88 -13.35 0.58
N ARG A 66 2.80 -13.08 -0.36
CA ARG A 66 3.53 -11.82 -0.51
C ARG A 66 3.37 -11.33 -1.95
N ILE A 67 2.92 -10.09 -2.16
CA ILE A 67 2.82 -9.45 -3.48
C ILE A 67 3.96 -8.46 -3.64
N GLY A 68 4.74 -8.56 -4.71
CA GLY A 68 5.82 -7.65 -5.05
C GLY A 68 6.84 -8.29 -5.98
N GLU A 69 7.90 -7.57 -6.32
CA GLU A 69 8.95 -8.05 -7.22
C GLU A 69 9.59 -9.35 -6.74
N ASN A 70 9.81 -9.48 -5.42
CA ASN A 70 10.40 -10.65 -4.77
C ASN A 70 9.38 -11.46 -3.96
N GLY A 71 8.11 -11.15 -4.13
CA GLY A 71 7.00 -11.83 -3.46
C GLY A 71 6.74 -13.22 -4.02
N THR A 72 5.90 -13.98 -3.29
CA THR A 72 5.41 -15.29 -3.74
C THR A 72 4.42 -15.18 -4.89
N ILE A 73 3.80 -14.01 -5.03
CA ILE A 73 2.91 -13.64 -6.14
C ILE A 73 3.43 -12.35 -6.77
N LYS A 74 3.71 -12.39 -8.07
CA LYS A 74 4.30 -11.27 -8.79
C LYS A 74 3.28 -10.62 -9.71
N PRO A 75 2.99 -9.31 -9.56
CA PRO A 75 2.27 -8.56 -10.57
C PRO A 75 3.12 -8.37 -11.82
N GLU A 76 2.55 -7.85 -12.91
CA GLU A 76 3.33 -7.38 -14.04
C GLU A 76 4.36 -6.32 -13.57
N LYS A 77 5.54 -6.30 -14.20
CA LYS A 77 6.67 -5.43 -13.82
C LYS A 77 6.29 -3.94 -13.69
N LYS A 78 5.40 -3.44 -14.55
CA LYS A 78 4.92 -2.05 -14.50
C LYS A 78 4.18 -1.70 -13.20
N TYR A 79 3.72 -2.71 -12.45
CA TYR A 79 3.02 -2.55 -11.18
C TYR A 79 3.88 -2.90 -9.96
N PHE A 80 5.17 -3.12 -10.14
CA PHE A 80 6.09 -3.19 -9.00
C PHE A 80 6.10 -1.86 -8.27
N THR A 81 6.08 -1.93 -6.94
CA THR A 81 6.06 -0.76 -6.06
C THR A 81 7.42 -0.55 -5.43
N HIS A 82 7.76 0.69 -5.20
CA HIS A 82 9.06 1.06 -4.61
C HIS A 82 8.93 1.93 -3.36
N GLY A 83 7.73 2.39 -3.07
CA GLY A 83 7.41 3.24 -1.93
C GLY A 83 6.03 2.90 -1.34
N MET A 84 5.69 1.61 -1.30
CA MET A 84 4.36 1.15 -0.89
C MET A 84 4.01 1.62 0.53
N HIS A 85 2.83 2.20 0.64
CA HIS A 85 2.18 2.55 1.91
C HIS A 85 0.72 2.12 1.86
N CYS A 86 0.13 2.05 3.06
CA CYS A 86 -1.29 1.95 3.29
C CYS A 86 -2.00 0.82 2.51
N ALA A 87 -2.08 -0.36 3.12
CA ALA A 87 -2.96 -1.41 2.64
C ALA A 87 -4.40 -1.12 3.09
N ASN A 88 -5.32 -0.94 2.14
CA ASN A 88 -6.75 -0.80 2.38
C ASN A 88 -7.51 -1.94 1.70
N PRO A 89 -7.83 -3.02 2.41
CA PRO A 89 -8.64 -4.10 1.87
C PRO A 89 -10.03 -3.58 1.49
N LYS A 90 -10.43 -3.80 0.24
CA LYS A 90 -11.78 -3.54 -0.27
C LYS A 90 -12.68 -4.75 -0.04
N ALA A 91 -12.12 -5.93 -0.21
CA ALA A 91 -12.72 -7.24 0.00
C ALA A 91 -11.60 -8.24 0.30
N PRO A 92 -11.90 -9.47 0.72
CA PRO A 92 -10.90 -10.53 0.78
C PRO A 92 -10.16 -10.64 -0.56
N ASN A 93 -8.84 -10.59 -0.50
CA ASN A 93 -7.96 -10.64 -1.69
C ASN A 93 -8.08 -9.47 -2.69
N GLU A 94 -8.78 -8.39 -2.34
CA GLU A 94 -8.78 -7.13 -3.09
C GLU A 94 -8.24 -6.00 -2.20
N VAL A 95 -7.03 -5.50 -2.48
CA VAL A 95 -6.34 -4.54 -1.63
C VAL A 95 -5.86 -3.35 -2.42
N LEU A 96 -6.30 -2.17 -2.02
CA LEU A 96 -5.82 -0.89 -2.52
C LEU A 96 -4.58 -0.47 -1.74
N VAL A 97 -3.51 -0.13 -2.45
CA VAL A 97 -2.28 0.42 -1.87
C VAL A 97 -1.95 1.76 -2.52
N ILE A 98 -1.16 2.58 -1.84
CA ILE A 98 -0.50 3.74 -2.44
C ILE A 98 0.98 3.43 -2.63
N ASP A 99 1.49 3.68 -3.83
CA ASP A 99 2.92 3.67 -4.13
C ASP A 99 3.39 5.11 -4.25
N ASN A 100 4.27 5.51 -3.38
CA ASN A 100 4.76 6.89 -3.33
C ASN A 100 5.73 7.24 -4.46
N ALA A 101 5.95 6.37 -5.41
CA ALA A 101 6.90 6.51 -6.49
C ALA A 101 8.32 6.94 -6.05
N ARG A 102 9.31 6.54 -6.78
CA ARG A 102 10.70 6.99 -6.55
C ARG A 102 10.89 8.37 -7.19
N SER A 103 11.85 9.11 -6.70
CA SER A 103 12.23 10.42 -7.26
C SER A 103 12.67 10.35 -8.73
N ASP A 104 13.13 9.19 -9.17
CA ASP A 104 13.54 8.87 -10.55
C ASP A 104 12.40 8.31 -11.42
N SER A 105 11.19 8.21 -10.90
CA SER A 105 10.02 7.75 -11.64
C SER A 105 9.51 8.82 -12.60
N ASP A 106 9.00 8.38 -13.75
CA ASP A 106 8.33 9.25 -14.73
C ASP A 106 6.90 9.63 -14.31
N THR A 107 6.35 8.94 -13.33
CA THR A 107 5.01 9.21 -12.77
C THR A 107 5.09 9.76 -11.36
N GLY A 108 4.01 10.40 -10.90
CA GLY A 108 3.77 10.73 -9.50
C GLY A 108 3.41 9.51 -8.66
N SER A 109 2.85 9.74 -7.48
CA SER A 109 2.32 8.66 -6.64
C SER A 109 1.20 7.93 -7.36
N ARG A 110 1.06 6.62 -7.10
CA ARG A 110 0.08 5.75 -7.76
C ARG A 110 -0.80 5.05 -6.74
N ALA A 111 -2.11 4.99 -6.99
CA ALA A 111 -3.02 4.12 -6.26
C ALA A 111 -3.24 2.84 -7.07
N ILE A 112 -2.93 1.68 -6.52
CA ILE A 112 -2.95 0.39 -7.21
C ILE A 112 -3.89 -0.56 -6.45
N LEU A 113 -4.86 -1.14 -7.15
CA LEU A 113 -5.72 -2.19 -6.63
C LEU A 113 -5.19 -3.55 -7.09
N TYR A 114 -4.72 -4.35 -6.14
CA TYR A 114 -4.39 -5.75 -6.37
C TYR A 114 -5.60 -6.64 -6.12
N LYS A 115 -5.84 -7.58 -7.04
CA LYS A 115 -6.82 -8.65 -6.88
C LYS A 115 -6.11 -9.99 -7.03
N VAL A 116 -6.11 -10.78 -5.97
CA VAL A 116 -5.37 -12.04 -5.85
C VAL A 116 -6.30 -13.23 -6.04
N ASN A 117 -5.84 -14.22 -6.79
CA ASN A 117 -6.38 -15.56 -6.75
C ASN A 117 -5.40 -16.45 -5.95
N GLU A 118 -5.78 -16.82 -4.74
CA GLU A 118 -4.92 -17.61 -3.84
C GLU A 118 -4.68 -19.03 -4.33
N GLN A 119 -5.65 -19.62 -5.04
CA GLN A 119 -5.52 -20.99 -5.54
C GLN A 119 -4.51 -21.08 -6.68
N SER A 120 -4.61 -20.18 -7.66
CA SER A 120 -3.68 -20.13 -8.79
C SER A 120 -2.40 -19.36 -8.48
N LYS A 121 -2.30 -18.70 -7.33
CA LYS A 121 -1.20 -17.80 -6.93
C LYS A 121 -0.91 -16.73 -7.98
N THR A 122 -1.97 -16.13 -8.49
CA THR A 122 -1.88 -15.05 -9.48
C THR A 122 -2.45 -13.76 -8.92
N VAL A 123 -2.00 -12.64 -9.45
CA VAL A 123 -2.52 -11.31 -9.14
C VAL A 123 -2.85 -10.57 -10.43
N THR A 124 -3.99 -9.90 -10.44
CA THR A 124 -4.38 -8.94 -11.47
C THR A 124 -4.44 -7.54 -10.87
N VAL A 125 -4.33 -6.53 -11.73
CA VAL A 125 -4.42 -5.12 -11.35
C VAL A 125 -5.60 -4.50 -12.11
N PRO A 126 -6.83 -4.62 -11.57
CA PRO A 126 -8.02 -4.07 -12.23
C PRO A 126 -8.06 -2.55 -12.24
N MET A 127 -7.23 -1.90 -11.42
CA MET A 127 -7.14 -0.44 -11.36
C MET A 127 -5.73 0.00 -10.96
N ALA A 128 -5.17 0.94 -11.72
CA ALA A 128 -3.98 1.67 -11.36
C ALA A 128 -4.17 3.15 -11.76
N VAL A 129 -4.22 4.02 -10.78
CA VAL A 129 -4.37 5.47 -10.97
C VAL A 129 -3.01 6.11 -10.79
N ALA A 130 -2.43 6.64 -11.85
CA ALA A 130 -1.11 7.29 -11.86
C ALA A 130 -1.26 8.81 -11.82
N LEU A 131 -0.83 9.43 -10.75
CA LEU A 131 -0.86 10.89 -10.62
C LEU A 131 0.23 11.55 -11.49
N PRO A 132 0.02 12.79 -11.94
CA PRO A 132 1.09 13.60 -12.53
C PRO A 132 2.31 13.71 -11.62
N LYS A 133 3.49 13.85 -12.20
CA LYS A 133 4.79 13.85 -11.49
C LYS A 133 4.88 14.92 -10.39
N ASP A 134 4.28 16.07 -10.61
CA ASP A 134 4.21 17.17 -9.64
C ASP A 134 3.34 16.85 -8.42
N LEU A 135 2.46 15.84 -8.53
CA LEU A 135 1.66 15.30 -7.44
C LEU A 135 2.28 14.05 -6.80
N SER A 136 3.59 13.98 -6.75
CA SER A 136 4.32 12.93 -6.04
C SER A 136 4.48 13.26 -4.56
N SER A 137 4.19 12.28 -3.69
CA SER A 137 4.50 12.33 -2.27
C SER A 137 5.60 11.31 -1.97
N SER A 138 6.72 11.76 -1.44
CA SER A 138 7.90 10.89 -1.26
C SER A 138 7.76 9.87 -0.12
N ASN A 139 6.80 10.05 0.77
CA ASN A 139 6.56 9.14 1.88
C ASN A 139 5.16 9.29 2.45
N ARG A 140 4.78 8.39 3.36
CA ARG A 140 3.46 8.34 4.02
C ARG A 140 2.37 8.15 2.96
N SER A 141 1.29 8.96 3.03
CA SER A 141 0.19 8.92 2.04
C SER A 141 -0.79 7.78 2.26
N ASN A 142 -1.94 7.92 1.64
CA ASN A 142 -3.05 6.97 1.71
C ASN A 142 -3.88 7.06 0.43
N ALA A 143 -4.52 5.96 0.04
CA ALA A 143 -5.58 5.95 -0.95
C ALA A 143 -6.78 5.20 -0.39
N GLN A 144 -7.99 5.70 -0.62
CA GLN A 144 -9.24 5.11 -0.13
C GLN A 144 -10.36 5.31 -1.16
N PHE A 145 -11.21 4.31 -1.31
CA PHE A 145 -12.42 4.45 -2.12
C PHE A 145 -13.43 5.40 -1.46
N ILE A 146 -14.07 6.23 -2.29
CA ILE A 146 -15.27 6.99 -1.95
C ILE A 146 -16.38 6.49 -2.87
N GLY A 147 -17.30 5.69 -2.35
CA GLY A 147 -18.30 5.00 -3.17
C GLY A 147 -17.64 4.16 -4.25
N GLU A 148 -18.31 4.03 -5.39
CA GLU A 148 -17.87 3.15 -6.48
C GLU A 148 -16.97 3.85 -7.50
N ASP A 149 -16.95 5.19 -7.57
CA ASP A 149 -16.39 5.92 -8.70
C ASP A 149 -15.18 6.79 -8.36
N LEU A 150 -14.95 7.07 -7.08
CA LEU A 150 -13.96 8.04 -6.67
C LEU A 150 -12.90 7.43 -5.74
N LEU A 151 -11.74 8.09 -5.72
CA LEU A 151 -10.66 7.87 -4.77
C LEU A 151 -10.36 9.16 -4.00
N LEU A 152 -10.19 9.03 -2.68
CA LEU A 152 -9.48 10.00 -1.87
C LEU A 152 -8.02 9.59 -1.83
N ILE A 153 -7.13 10.49 -2.23
CA ILE A 153 -5.69 10.28 -2.18
C ILE A 153 -5.07 11.38 -1.31
N THR A 154 -4.29 10.95 -0.34
CA THR A 154 -3.52 11.83 0.55
C THR A 154 -2.10 11.94 0.04
N LEU A 155 -1.62 13.15 -0.19
CA LEU A 155 -0.25 13.47 -0.59
C LEU A 155 0.45 14.20 0.56
N SER A 156 0.99 13.42 1.50
CA SER A 156 1.47 13.93 2.79
C SER A 156 2.53 15.02 2.65
N THR A 157 3.57 14.78 1.84
CA THR A 157 4.67 15.75 1.68
C THR A 157 4.26 16.97 0.86
N LYS A 158 3.17 16.87 0.09
CA LYS A 158 2.55 18.00 -0.63
C LYS A 158 1.54 18.75 0.23
N LYS A 159 1.24 18.27 1.44
CA LYS A 159 0.21 18.84 2.33
C LYS A 159 -1.16 18.91 1.66
N GLN A 160 -1.47 17.93 0.81
CA GLN A 160 -2.62 17.97 -0.08
C GLN A 160 -3.46 16.70 0.02
N ILE A 161 -4.78 16.87 -0.02
CA ILE A 161 -5.76 15.81 -0.18
C ILE A 161 -6.43 16.06 -1.52
N ILE A 162 -6.54 15.03 -2.35
CA ILE A 162 -7.25 15.11 -3.62
C ILE A 162 -8.34 14.05 -3.70
N ILE A 163 -9.41 14.37 -4.40
CA ILE A 163 -10.44 13.42 -4.81
C ILE A 163 -10.38 13.32 -6.33
N THR A 164 -10.25 12.10 -6.83
CA THR A 164 -10.11 11.82 -8.26
C THR A 164 -11.14 10.78 -8.71
N ASP A 165 -11.39 10.69 -10.03
CA ASP A 165 -11.94 9.47 -10.61
C ASP A 165 -10.89 8.33 -10.58
N ARG A 166 -11.25 7.16 -11.11
CA ARG A 166 -10.44 5.93 -11.05
C ARG A 166 -9.75 5.59 -12.38
N ASN A 167 -9.70 6.55 -13.31
CA ASN A 167 -9.02 6.38 -14.59
C ASN A 167 -7.50 6.27 -14.38
N GLU A 168 -6.81 5.59 -15.28
CA GLU A 168 -5.34 5.46 -15.22
C GLU A 168 -4.68 6.85 -15.18
N THR A 169 -5.13 7.77 -16.03
CA THR A 169 -4.81 9.20 -15.93
C THR A 169 -6.01 9.91 -15.31
N PRO A 170 -5.98 10.24 -14.01
CA PRO A 170 -7.17 10.65 -13.30
C PRO A 170 -7.52 12.11 -13.53
N THR A 171 -8.82 12.40 -13.48
CA THR A 171 -9.32 13.76 -13.35
C THR A 171 -9.46 14.12 -11.88
N ILE A 172 -8.80 15.18 -11.45
CA ILE A 172 -8.93 15.70 -10.08
C ILE A 172 -10.27 16.41 -9.97
N LYS A 173 -11.17 15.88 -9.15
CA LYS A 173 -12.51 16.45 -8.90
C LYS A 173 -12.49 17.49 -7.78
N ARG A 174 -11.65 17.30 -6.76
CA ARG A 174 -11.46 18.21 -5.61
C ARG A 174 -10.03 18.17 -5.14
N SER A 175 -9.57 19.28 -4.58
CA SER A 175 -8.26 19.43 -3.98
C SER A 175 -8.34 20.30 -2.74
N PHE A 176 -7.67 19.86 -1.67
CA PHE A 176 -7.62 20.56 -0.39
C PHE A 176 -6.15 20.68 0.02
N MET A 177 -5.70 21.92 0.27
CA MET A 177 -4.38 22.20 0.81
C MET A 177 -4.47 22.42 2.32
N LEU A 178 -3.53 21.82 3.06
CA LEU A 178 -3.42 21.99 4.50
C LEU A 178 -2.15 22.79 4.84
N PRO A 179 -2.16 23.59 5.92
CA PRO A 179 -0.98 24.38 6.30
C PRO A 179 0.15 23.56 6.89
N PHE A 180 -0.08 22.27 7.20
CA PHE A 180 0.86 21.37 7.84
C PHE A 180 0.96 20.04 7.09
N THR A 181 2.04 19.30 7.31
CA THR A 181 2.15 17.90 6.87
C THR A 181 1.32 17.01 7.79
N PHE A 182 0.70 16.00 7.20
CA PHE A 182 -0.12 15.02 7.92
C PHE A 182 0.19 13.61 7.42
N TYR A 183 -0.16 12.60 8.18
CA TYR A 183 0.15 11.23 7.79
C TYR A 183 -0.89 10.67 6.82
N ARG A 184 -2.16 10.80 7.16
CA ARG A 184 -3.32 10.26 6.42
C ARG A 184 -4.52 11.20 6.54
N ALA A 185 -5.41 11.11 5.56
CA ALA A 185 -6.80 11.55 5.67
C ALA A 185 -7.70 10.34 5.42
N GLN A 186 -8.83 10.29 6.07
CA GLN A 186 -9.82 9.23 5.92
C GLN A 186 -11.17 9.82 5.62
N TYR A 187 -11.85 9.24 4.62
CA TYR A 187 -13.25 9.51 4.36
C TYR A 187 -14.11 8.65 5.29
N ILE A 188 -15.00 9.28 6.01
CA ILE A 188 -15.98 8.62 6.88
C ILE A 188 -17.36 8.93 6.32
N PRO A 189 -18.08 7.97 5.72
CA PRO A 189 -19.33 8.22 5.04
C PRO A 189 -20.45 8.62 5.99
N THR A 190 -20.39 8.19 7.24
CA THR A 190 -21.41 8.50 8.26
C THR A 190 -20.76 8.56 9.63
N ILE A 191 -20.94 9.68 10.32
CA ILE A 191 -20.59 9.80 11.74
C ILE A 191 -21.86 9.47 12.53
N LYS A 192 -21.83 8.39 13.30
CA LYS A 192 -22.89 8.10 14.27
C LYS A 192 -22.48 8.74 15.60
N TYR A 193 -23.35 9.62 16.10
CA TYR A 193 -23.24 10.22 17.44
C TYR A 193 -23.94 9.33 18.45
#